data_649b7982823e1148d5c37910aaef4e71
#
_entry.id   649b7982823e1148d5c37910aaef4e71
#
_cell.length_a   1.000
_cell.length_b   1.000
_cell.length_c   1.000
_cell.angle_alpha   90.00
_cell.angle_beta   90.00
_cell.angle_gamma   90.00
#
_symmetry.space_group_name_H-M   'P 1'
#
loop_
_entity.id
_entity.type
_entity.pdbx_description
1 polymer ?
#
loop_
_entity_poly.entity_id
_entity_poly.type
_entity_poly.pdbx_seq_one_letter_code
_entity_poly.pdbx_strand_id
1 'polypeptide(L)'
;MSAEPLAPEQQPEPAPLPDDRFLDRELSWLAFNARVLELAEDDALPLLERAKFLAIFASNLDEFFMVRVAGLKRRIVTGLAVPTNIGRAPHDVLTDISASAHALQVRHAEAWQNLVRPALADAGIEVVTWESLSDQERADLYDYFQAQ
;
A
#
# COMPACT_ATOMS: atom_id res chain seq x y z
N MET A 1 -64.31 9.50 31.18
CA MET A 1 -63.02 8.87 31.39
C MET A 1 -62.10 9.41 30.27
N SER A 2 -61.36 10.46 30.61
CA SER A 2 -60.36 11.05 29.66
C SER A 2 -59.05 10.31 29.82
N ALA A 3 -58.57 9.73 28.74
CA ALA A 3 -57.27 9.11 28.71
C ALA A 3 -56.19 10.18 28.69
N GLU A 4 -55.30 10.16 29.66
CA GLU A 4 -54.14 11.02 29.75
C GLU A 4 -53.12 10.59 28.71
N PRO A 5 -52.54 11.49 27.88
CA PRO A 5 -51.57 11.11 26.90
C PRO A 5 -50.23 10.68 27.59
N LEU A 6 -49.78 9.47 27.29
CA LEU A 6 -48.48 8.97 27.72
C LEU A 6 -47.37 9.91 27.22
N ALA A 7 -46.56 10.40 28.17
CA ALA A 7 -45.36 11.19 27.84
C ALA A 7 -44.41 10.37 26.92
N PRO A 8 -43.80 11.00 25.93
CA PRO A 8 -42.85 10.31 25.06
C PRO A 8 -41.68 9.78 25.90
N GLU A 9 -41.43 8.47 25.81
CA GLU A 9 -40.23 7.85 26.39
C GLU A 9 -38.99 8.53 25.78
N GLN A 10 -38.24 9.20 26.64
CA GLN A 10 -36.94 9.77 26.29
C GLN A 10 -35.99 8.62 26.00
N GLN A 11 -35.67 8.42 24.71
CA GLN A 11 -34.58 7.51 24.35
C GLN A 11 -33.27 8.00 25.00
N PRO A 12 -32.52 7.11 25.66
CA PRO A 12 -31.24 7.51 26.26
C PRO A 12 -30.32 8.12 25.17
N GLU A 13 -29.71 9.25 25.47
CA GLU A 13 -28.72 9.85 24.56
C GLU A 13 -27.64 8.81 24.22
N PRO A 14 -27.30 8.66 22.96
CA PRO A 14 -26.24 7.72 22.56
C PRO A 14 -24.93 8.11 23.25
N ALA A 15 -24.22 7.11 23.79
CA ALA A 15 -22.93 7.33 24.44
C ALA A 15 -21.98 8.09 23.49
N PRO A 16 -21.16 9.02 24.03
CA PRO A 16 -20.20 9.76 23.20
C PRO A 16 -19.30 8.79 22.45
N LEU A 17 -19.11 9.03 21.14
CA LEU A 17 -18.25 8.21 20.31
C LEU A 17 -16.78 8.36 20.75
N PRO A 18 -15.96 7.29 20.68
CA PRO A 18 -14.54 7.34 21.01
C PRO A 18 -13.80 8.43 20.23
N ASP A 19 -12.82 9.09 20.85
CA ASP A 19 -12.03 10.15 20.20
C ASP A 19 -11.15 9.60 19.06
N ASP A 20 -10.74 8.33 19.14
CA ASP A 20 -9.93 7.60 18.17
C ASP A 20 -10.74 6.94 17.03
N ARG A 21 -12.03 7.25 16.90
CA ARG A 21 -12.93 6.67 15.88
C ARG A 21 -12.58 7.00 14.43
N PHE A 22 -11.74 8.00 14.21
CA PHE A 22 -11.31 8.39 12.88
C PHE A 22 -9.90 7.86 12.58
N LEU A 23 -9.76 7.18 11.46
CA LEU A 23 -8.47 6.75 10.92
C LEU A 23 -7.88 7.86 10.04
N ASP A 24 -6.54 8.02 10.10
CA ASP A 24 -5.84 8.82 9.12
C ASP A 24 -5.95 8.16 7.74
N ARG A 25 -6.40 8.93 6.77
CA ARG A 25 -6.72 8.42 5.43
C ARG A 25 -5.49 7.90 4.70
N GLU A 26 -4.38 8.58 4.83
CA GLU A 26 -3.13 8.23 4.15
C GLU A 26 -2.48 6.99 4.79
N LEU A 27 -2.47 6.92 6.12
CA LEU A 27 -1.96 5.74 6.84
C LEU A 27 -2.88 4.52 6.66
N SER A 28 -4.20 4.73 6.61
CA SER A 28 -5.16 3.67 6.30
C SER A 28 -4.94 3.10 4.90
N TRP A 29 -4.57 3.94 3.94
CA TRP A 29 -4.24 3.49 2.59
C TRP A 29 -2.96 2.64 2.56
N LEU A 30 -1.93 3.03 3.30
CA LEU A 30 -0.70 2.21 3.45
C LEU A 30 -1.01 0.87 4.14
N ALA A 31 -1.88 0.85 5.15
CA ALA A 31 -2.33 -0.38 5.78
C ALA A 31 -3.09 -1.29 4.80
N PHE A 32 -3.91 -0.74 3.90
CA PHE A 32 -4.52 -1.51 2.82
C PHE A 32 -3.46 -2.10 1.88
N ASN A 33 -2.46 -1.31 1.46
CA ASN A 33 -1.41 -1.81 0.59
C ASN A 33 -0.51 -2.86 1.27
N ALA A 34 -0.34 -2.78 2.60
CA ALA A 34 0.30 -3.84 3.39
C ALA A 34 -0.43 -5.19 3.26
N ARG A 35 -1.77 -5.18 3.22
CA ARG A 35 -2.56 -6.39 2.98
C ARG A 35 -2.41 -6.94 1.56
N VAL A 36 -2.18 -6.08 0.57
CA VAL A 36 -1.81 -6.52 -0.79
C VAL A 36 -0.47 -7.26 -0.77
N LEU A 37 0.49 -6.79 0.02
CA LEU A 37 1.79 -7.45 0.19
C LEU A 37 1.67 -8.80 0.91
N GLU A 38 0.77 -8.94 1.90
CA GLU A 38 0.49 -10.21 2.56
C GLU A 38 0.10 -11.33 1.57
N LEU A 39 -0.61 -10.99 0.48
CA LEU A 39 -0.96 -11.96 -0.56
C LEU A 39 0.27 -12.45 -1.34
N ALA A 40 1.32 -11.64 -1.46
CA ALA A 40 2.58 -12.08 -2.05
C ALA A 40 3.38 -13.02 -1.13
N GLU A 41 3.17 -12.91 0.17
CA GLU A 41 3.84 -13.70 1.20
C GLU A 41 3.10 -15.02 1.51
N ASP A 42 1.82 -15.11 1.16
CA ASP A 42 0.99 -16.29 1.39
C ASP A 42 1.38 -17.44 0.46
N ASP A 43 1.97 -18.50 1.03
CA ASP A 43 2.43 -19.69 0.29
C ASP A 43 1.29 -20.60 -0.21
N ALA A 44 0.05 -20.38 0.27
CA ALA A 44 -1.13 -21.04 -0.26
C ALA A 44 -1.55 -20.51 -1.64
N LEU A 45 -1.08 -19.32 -2.03
CA LEU A 45 -1.37 -18.75 -3.35
C LEU A 45 -0.42 -19.28 -4.43
N PRO A 46 -0.90 -19.41 -5.69
CA PRO A 46 -0.05 -19.77 -6.82
C PRO A 46 1.12 -18.82 -6.99
N LEU A 47 2.31 -19.34 -7.28
CA LEU A 47 3.56 -18.60 -7.32
C LEU A 47 3.52 -17.36 -8.23
N LEU A 48 2.94 -17.47 -9.44
CA LEU A 48 2.84 -16.34 -10.36
C LEU A 48 1.84 -15.27 -9.88
N GLU A 49 0.80 -15.66 -9.14
CA GLU A 49 -0.08 -14.68 -8.48
C GLU A 49 0.65 -13.93 -7.36
N ARG A 50 1.50 -14.62 -6.59
CA ARG A 50 2.35 -13.98 -5.59
C ARG A 50 3.29 -12.95 -6.22
N ALA A 51 3.97 -13.30 -7.33
CA ALA A 51 4.79 -12.37 -8.09
C ALA A 51 3.99 -11.17 -8.60
N LYS A 52 2.77 -11.39 -9.06
CA LYS A 52 1.85 -10.34 -9.50
C LYS A 52 1.43 -9.41 -8.35
N PHE A 53 1.19 -9.93 -7.15
CA PHE A 53 0.88 -9.09 -5.98
C PHE A 53 2.06 -8.22 -5.56
N LEU A 54 3.32 -8.66 -5.72
CA LEU A 54 4.48 -7.80 -5.54
C LEU A 54 4.47 -6.62 -6.52
N ALA A 55 4.18 -6.88 -7.80
CA ALA A 55 4.08 -5.81 -8.81
C ALA A 55 2.92 -4.84 -8.53
N ILE A 56 1.76 -5.36 -8.11
CA ILE A 56 0.60 -4.54 -7.73
C ILE A 56 0.94 -3.66 -6.51
N PHE A 57 1.59 -4.22 -5.48
CA PHE A 57 2.03 -3.45 -4.32
C PHE A 57 2.94 -2.28 -4.71
N ALA A 58 3.94 -2.53 -5.56
CA ALA A 58 4.88 -1.51 -6.03
C ALA A 58 4.16 -0.40 -6.82
N SER A 59 3.33 -0.77 -7.78
CA SER A 59 2.54 0.18 -8.58
C SER A 59 1.60 1.03 -7.72
N ASN A 60 0.93 0.42 -6.75
CA ASN A 60 0.08 1.12 -5.80
C ASN A 60 0.89 2.14 -4.97
N LEU A 61 2.08 1.75 -4.51
CA LEU A 61 2.92 2.64 -3.71
C LEU A 61 3.43 3.83 -4.54
N ASP A 62 3.80 3.61 -5.79
CA ASP A 62 4.21 4.68 -6.72
C ASP A 62 3.07 5.68 -6.95
N GLU A 63 1.86 5.20 -7.23
CA GLU A 63 0.69 6.08 -7.40
C GLU A 63 0.39 6.86 -6.11
N PHE A 64 0.50 6.22 -4.96
CA PHE A 64 0.31 6.88 -3.66
C PHE A 64 1.27 8.05 -3.48
N PHE A 65 2.56 7.86 -3.79
CA PHE A 65 3.53 8.95 -3.69
C PHE A 65 3.31 10.04 -4.72
N MET A 66 3.05 9.67 -5.99
CA MET A 66 2.83 10.64 -7.07
C MET A 66 1.59 11.51 -6.86
N VAL A 67 0.53 10.96 -6.28
CA VAL A 67 -0.76 11.67 -6.16
C VAL A 67 -0.95 12.21 -4.75
N ARG A 68 -0.93 11.35 -3.73
CA ARG A 68 -1.32 11.72 -2.36
C ARG A 68 -0.21 12.43 -1.62
N VAL A 69 0.98 11.85 -1.59
CA VAL A 69 2.12 12.43 -0.88
C VAL A 69 2.57 13.73 -1.54
N ALA A 70 2.65 13.77 -2.87
CA ALA A 70 2.96 15.00 -3.61
C ALA A 70 1.91 16.11 -3.35
N GLY A 71 0.62 15.75 -3.32
CA GLY A 71 -0.45 16.67 -2.97
C GLY A 71 -0.35 17.20 -1.53
N LEU A 72 -0.01 16.34 -0.55
CA LEU A 72 0.20 16.73 0.84
C LEU A 72 1.41 17.69 0.96
N LYS A 73 2.55 17.31 0.38
CA LYS A 73 3.76 18.16 0.36
C LYS A 73 3.48 19.53 -0.25
N ARG A 74 2.75 19.59 -1.37
CA ARG A 74 2.39 20.86 -2.00
C ARG A 74 1.56 21.74 -1.07
N ARG A 75 0.55 21.18 -0.39
CA ARG A 75 -0.29 21.93 0.56
C ARG A 75 0.52 22.45 1.75
N ILE A 76 1.49 21.66 2.25
CA ILE A 76 2.38 22.11 3.32
C ILE A 76 3.21 23.32 2.85
N VAL A 77 3.86 23.23 1.69
CA VAL A 77 4.72 24.30 1.15
C VAL A 77 3.95 25.59 0.88
N THR A 78 2.70 25.48 0.43
CA THR A 78 1.85 26.65 0.12
C THR A 78 1.11 27.21 1.34
N GLY A 79 1.27 26.61 2.53
CA GLY A 79 0.56 27.01 3.75
C GLY A 79 -0.94 26.68 3.73
N LEU A 80 -1.39 25.85 2.80
CA LEU A 80 -2.80 25.44 2.65
C LEU A 80 -3.11 24.11 3.37
N ALA A 81 -2.11 23.52 4.02
CA ALA A 81 -2.31 22.29 4.77
C ALA A 81 -3.03 22.58 6.08
N VAL A 82 -4.14 21.89 6.30
CA VAL A 82 -4.91 21.94 7.54
C VAL A 82 -4.68 20.64 8.33
N PRO A 83 -4.83 20.68 9.67
CA PRO A 83 -4.82 19.46 10.47
C PRO A 83 -5.80 18.41 9.94
N THR A 84 -5.47 17.15 10.13
CA THR A 84 -6.36 16.03 9.76
C THR A 84 -7.66 16.08 10.59
N ASN A 85 -8.66 15.26 10.22
CA ASN A 85 -9.92 15.14 10.96
C ASN A 85 -9.73 14.70 12.43
N ILE A 86 -8.55 14.14 12.75
CA ILE A 86 -8.14 13.77 14.11
C ILE A 86 -7.18 14.80 14.74
N GLY A 87 -7.06 15.98 14.15
CA GLY A 87 -6.27 17.08 14.69
C GLY A 87 -4.75 16.95 14.52
N ARG A 88 -4.25 15.97 13.75
CA ARG A 88 -2.82 15.78 13.54
C ARG A 88 -2.24 16.81 12.59
N ALA A 89 -1.05 17.32 12.91
CA ALA A 89 -0.36 18.25 12.04
C ALA A 89 0.08 17.54 10.73
N PRO A 90 0.00 18.20 9.57
CA PRO A 90 0.36 17.61 8.27
C PRO A 90 1.81 17.11 8.20
N HIS A 91 2.74 17.75 8.89
CA HIS A 91 4.13 17.31 9.00
C HIS A 91 4.30 15.98 9.73
N ASP A 92 3.55 15.77 10.83
CA ASP A 92 3.60 14.52 11.59
C ASP A 92 3.04 13.38 10.75
N VAL A 93 1.95 13.62 10.03
CA VAL A 93 1.39 12.64 9.08
C VAL A 93 2.40 12.27 7.99
N LEU A 94 3.12 13.26 7.43
CA LEU A 94 4.13 12.99 6.42
C LEU A 94 5.32 12.17 6.96
N THR A 95 5.70 12.39 8.21
CA THR A 95 6.74 11.61 8.89
C THR A 95 6.31 10.16 9.06
N ASP A 96 5.09 9.92 9.53
CA ASP A 96 4.56 8.56 9.71
C ASP A 96 4.35 7.85 8.36
N ILE A 97 3.91 8.57 7.32
CA ILE A 97 3.83 8.03 5.95
C ILE A 97 5.20 7.55 5.52
N SER A 98 6.26 8.37 5.71
CA SER A 98 7.61 8.01 5.29
C SER A 98 8.13 6.78 6.03
N ALA A 99 7.93 6.71 7.34
CA ALA A 99 8.35 5.57 8.15
C ALA A 99 7.61 4.28 7.76
N SER A 100 6.27 4.36 7.63
CA SER A 100 5.44 3.22 7.24
C SER A 100 5.74 2.73 5.83
N ALA A 101 5.90 3.64 4.87
CA ALA A 101 6.23 3.29 3.50
C ALA A 101 7.61 2.63 3.40
N HIS A 102 8.61 3.15 4.14
CA HIS A 102 9.95 2.56 4.17
C HIS A 102 9.92 1.12 4.73
N ALA A 103 9.21 0.90 5.84
CA ALA A 103 9.05 -0.44 6.40
C ALA A 103 8.39 -1.42 5.40
N LEU A 104 7.39 -0.96 4.67
CA LEU A 104 6.73 -1.76 3.64
C LEU A 104 7.64 -2.04 2.43
N GLN A 105 8.49 -1.09 2.02
CA GLN A 105 9.47 -1.30 0.94
C GLN A 105 10.52 -2.34 1.33
N VAL A 106 11.02 -2.30 2.57
CA VAL A 106 11.95 -3.33 3.08
C VAL A 106 11.29 -4.70 3.04
N ARG A 107 10.09 -4.83 3.59
CA ARG A 107 9.32 -6.08 3.59
C ARG A 107 9.04 -6.59 2.17
N HIS A 108 8.69 -5.71 1.23
CA HIS A 108 8.52 -6.05 -0.19
C HIS A 108 9.80 -6.60 -0.82
N ALA A 109 10.95 -5.96 -0.57
CA ALA A 109 12.24 -6.43 -1.06
C ALA A 109 12.61 -7.80 -0.46
N GLU A 110 12.36 -8.01 0.82
CA GLU A 110 12.57 -9.30 1.50
C GLU A 110 11.66 -10.40 0.92
N ALA A 111 10.39 -10.11 0.69
CA ALA A 111 9.45 -11.05 0.07
C ALA A 111 9.90 -11.45 -1.34
N TRP A 112 10.37 -10.49 -2.14
CA TRP A 112 10.95 -10.79 -3.44
C TRP A 112 12.21 -11.64 -3.35
N GLN A 113 13.21 -11.20 -2.57
CA GLN A 113 14.54 -11.82 -2.53
C GLN A 113 14.53 -13.21 -1.88
N ASN A 114 13.73 -13.39 -0.84
CA ASN A 114 13.79 -14.57 0.02
C ASN A 114 12.66 -15.56 -0.21
N LEU A 115 11.54 -15.15 -0.82
CA LEU A 115 10.37 -16.02 -1.00
C LEU A 115 10.07 -16.27 -2.48
N VAL A 116 9.77 -15.20 -3.25
CA VAL A 116 9.21 -15.35 -4.60
C VAL A 116 10.30 -15.68 -5.63
N ARG A 117 11.41 -14.96 -5.62
CA ARG A 117 12.51 -15.18 -6.59
C ARG A 117 13.12 -16.57 -6.51
N PRO A 118 13.45 -17.12 -5.32
CA PRO A 118 13.94 -18.50 -5.22
C PRO A 118 12.93 -19.54 -5.71
N ALA A 119 11.64 -19.36 -5.33
CA ALA A 119 10.58 -20.27 -5.77
C ALA A 119 10.36 -20.23 -7.29
N LEU A 120 10.54 -19.06 -7.94
CA LEU A 120 10.52 -18.94 -9.40
C LEU A 120 11.68 -19.73 -10.04
N ALA A 121 12.90 -19.61 -9.48
CA ALA A 121 14.06 -20.35 -9.96
C ALA A 121 13.86 -21.87 -9.84
N ASP A 122 13.32 -22.34 -8.72
CA ASP A 122 12.97 -23.76 -8.50
C ASP A 122 11.91 -24.25 -9.51
N ALA A 123 11.04 -23.35 -9.98
CA ALA A 123 10.04 -23.63 -11.02
C ALA A 123 10.57 -23.44 -12.45
N GLY A 124 11.89 -23.18 -12.64
CA GLY A 124 12.52 -23.00 -13.94
C GLY A 124 12.33 -21.59 -14.56
N ILE A 125 11.95 -20.61 -13.74
CA ILE A 125 11.79 -19.21 -14.17
C ILE A 125 12.87 -18.36 -13.49
N GLU A 126 13.88 -17.95 -14.25
CA GLU A 126 14.97 -17.12 -13.73
C GLU A 126 14.82 -15.65 -14.13
N VAL A 127 14.95 -14.76 -13.15
CA VAL A 127 15.08 -13.33 -13.38
C VAL A 127 16.56 -12.98 -13.30
N VAL A 128 17.12 -12.72 -14.47
CA VAL A 128 18.57 -12.51 -14.67
C VAL A 128 18.89 -11.05 -14.97
N THR A 129 20.14 -10.65 -14.73
CA THR A 129 20.65 -9.34 -15.16
C THR A 129 21.26 -9.46 -16.57
N TRP A 130 21.36 -8.33 -17.26
CA TRP A 130 21.97 -8.28 -18.60
C TRP A 130 23.41 -8.83 -18.61
N GLU A 131 24.16 -8.56 -17.54
CA GLU A 131 25.55 -8.99 -17.38
C GLU A 131 25.70 -10.50 -17.23
N SER A 132 24.68 -11.19 -16.70
CA SER A 132 24.69 -12.64 -16.49
C SER A 132 24.31 -13.44 -17.74
N LEU A 133 23.82 -12.77 -18.80
CA LEU A 133 23.46 -13.41 -20.06
C LEU A 133 24.71 -13.82 -20.87
N SER A 134 24.65 -14.96 -21.55
CA SER A 134 25.62 -15.36 -22.55
C SER A 134 25.54 -14.45 -23.77
N ASP A 135 26.60 -14.46 -24.58
CA ASP A 135 26.64 -13.67 -25.83
C ASP A 135 25.54 -14.10 -26.81
N GLN A 136 25.19 -15.39 -26.84
CA GLN A 136 24.10 -15.90 -27.69
C GLN A 136 22.74 -15.36 -27.22
N GLU A 137 22.44 -15.41 -25.91
CA GLU A 137 21.18 -14.90 -25.37
C GLU A 137 21.03 -13.39 -25.60
N ARG A 138 22.14 -12.64 -25.49
CA ARG A 138 22.12 -11.19 -25.80
C ARG A 138 21.83 -10.95 -27.29
N ALA A 139 22.40 -11.75 -28.20
CA ALA A 139 22.13 -11.64 -29.61
C ALA A 139 20.66 -11.97 -29.92
N ASP A 140 20.13 -13.06 -29.36
CA ASP A 140 18.74 -13.48 -29.56
C ASP A 140 17.75 -12.41 -29.03
N LEU A 141 18.04 -11.80 -27.86
CA LEU A 141 17.24 -10.71 -27.31
C LEU A 141 17.32 -9.43 -28.15
N TYR A 142 18.49 -9.14 -28.72
CA TYR A 142 18.63 -7.99 -29.62
C TYR A 142 17.80 -8.19 -30.88
N ASP A 143 17.87 -9.38 -31.50
CA ASP A 143 17.08 -9.72 -32.70
C ASP A 143 15.56 -9.68 -32.40
N TYR A 144 15.14 -10.20 -31.23
CA TYR A 144 13.77 -10.10 -30.78
C TYR A 144 13.29 -8.65 -30.66
N PHE A 145 14.11 -7.78 -30.06
CA PHE A 145 13.77 -6.35 -29.89
C PHE A 145 13.69 -5.62 -31.26
N GLN A 146 14.53 -5.95 -32.22
CA GLN A 146 14.49 -5.34 -33.55
C GLN A 146 13.27 -5.80 -34.39
N ALA A 147 12.68 -6.93 -34.04
CA ALA A 147 11.52 -7.49 -34.76
C ALA A 147 10.16 -6.96 -34.25
N GLN A 148 10.10 -6.18 -33.14
CA GLN A 148 8.89 -5.57 -32.59
C GLN A 148 8.62 -4.20 -33.22
#